data_86e8b9dfe5594a66c0afdd88a5395873
#
_entry.id   86e8b9dfe5594a66c0afdd88a5395873
#
_cell.length_a   1.000
_cell.length_b   1.000
_cell.length_c   1.000
_cell.angle_alpha   90.00
_cell.angle_beta   90.00
_cell.angle_gamma   90.00
#
_symmetry.space_group_name_H-M   'P 1'
#
loop_
_entity.id
_entity.type
_entity.pdbx_description
1 polymer ?
#
loop_
_entity_poly.entity_id
_entity_poly.type
_entity_poly.pdbx_seq_one_letter_code
_entity_poly.pdbx_strand_id
1 'polypeptide(L)'
;TLLLVLVAVTALVGVYVYQEATTVRSSQNSTPNSGAGLRAGEDSPPGDVAPINSRDNELQQALQATVTDLSRTHEAYVGIAVMGEGGPLFAGNLDNRAAWSTIKVPIAAAAQEKAEAGTERSDLTEPPDLTGLINAAIQDSDNDAALELWSYLGDGSDELAAEALQDYLARTGDPIEVPYEYEAGVFEGFGDIPWRATNQVEFLANFPCAPGAAPVLAAMRRINPEHSHGLGTLPGARFKGGWGEEFDGTFLYRQMGLIPVTTGGAQGYVPVAIIAIPAESTESTENTEAAALDVVDAAAAELTSLLPRTTRVATCG
;
A
#
# COMPACT_ATOMS: atom_id res chain seq x y z
N THR A 1 -55.50 26.83 -3.92
CA THR A 1 -55.02 26.88 -2.54
C THR A 1 -54.10 25.65 -2.33
N LEU A 2 -52.83 25.90 -2.50
CA LEU A 2 -51.80 24.84 -2.38
C LEU A 2 -51.19 24.95 -0.99
N LEU A 3 -51.31 23.88 -0.20
CA LEU A 3 -50.74 23.77 1.15
C LEU A 3 -49.33 23.24 1.01
N LEU A 4 -48.34 24.08 1.29
CA LEU A 4 -46.93 23.69 1.41
C LEU A 4 -46.72 23.10 2.81
N VAL A 5 -46.37 21.82 2.87
CA VAL A 5 -45.88 21.15 4.09
C VAL A 5 -44.36 21.20 4.08
N LEU A 6 -43.81 22.03 4.94
CA LEU A 6 -42.35 22.12 5.19
C LEU A 6 -42.02 21.07 6.24
N VAL A 7 -41.30 20.03 5.85
CA VAL A 7 -40.73 19.07 6.80
C VAL A 7 -39.30 19.52 7.11
N ALA A 8 -39.10 20.05 8.29
CA ALA A 8 -37.77 20.35 8.81
C ALA A 8 -37.16 19.07 9.35
N VAL A 9 -36.12 18.58 8.70
CA VAL A 9 -35.26 17.51 9.22
C VAL A 9 -34.17 18.17 10.04
N THR A 10 -34.29 18.08 11.36
CA THR A 10 -33.20 18.44 12.27
C THR A 10 -32.22 17.28 12.39
N ALA A 11 -31.05 17.45 11.76
CA ALA A 11 -29.93 16.55 11.96
C ALA A 11 -29.36 16.76 13.37
N LEU A 12 -29.46 15.74 14.23
CA LEU A 12 -28.75 15.66 15.50
C LEU A 12 -27.34 15.16 15.22
N VAL A 13 -26.37 16.08 15.24
CA VAL A 13 -24.96 15.73 15.25
C VAL A 13 -24.61 15.26 16.66
N GLY A 14 -24.46 13.96 16.84
CA GLY A 14 -23.94 13.35 18.06
C GLY A 14 -22.42 13.43 18.08
N VAL A 15 -21.87 14.39 18.81
CA VAL A 15 -20.44 14.43 19.11
C VAL A 15 -20.13 13.34 20.13
N TYR A 16 -19.49 12.25 19.71
CA TYR A 16 -18.90 11.28 20.63
C TYR A 16 -17.52 11.77 21.05
N VAL A 17 -17.44 12.33 22.27
CA VAL A 17 -16.17 12.61 22.92
C VAL A 17 -15.65 11.30 23.52
N TYR A 18 -14.56 10.78 22.99
CA TYR A 18 -13.84 9.64 23.57
C TYR A 18 -12.99 10.16 24.72
N GLN A 19 -13.39 9.88 25.95
CA GLN A 19 -12.65 10.20 27.16
C GLN A 19 -11.78 8.98 27.52
N GLU A 20 -10.47 9.09 27.32
CA GLU A 20 -9.50 8.13 27.84
C GLU A 20 -9.49 8.17 29.37
N ALA A 21 -9.94 7.10 29.99
CA ALA A 21 -9.81 6.90 31.43
C ALA A 21 -8.46 6.24 31.72
N THR A 22 -7.47 7.03 32.08
CA THR A 22 -6.22 6.57 32.70
C THR A 22 -6.48 6.16 34.15
N THR A 23 -6.59 4.87 34.41
CA THR A 23 -6.62 4.33 35.78
C THR A 23 -5.19 3.97 36.19
N VAL A 24 -4.58 4.87 36.94
CA VAL A 24 -3.36 4.58 37.73
C VAL A 24 -3.79 3.76 38.94
N ARG A 25 -3.37 2.52 39.01
CA ARG A 25 -3.52 1.67 40.20
C ARG A 25 -2.20 1.56 40.92
N SER A 26 -2.07 2.37 42.00
CA SER A 26 -1.03 2.16 42.98
C SER A 26 -1.37 0.99 43.88
N SER A 27 -0.50 -0.02 43.97
CA SER A 27 -0.55 -1.01 45.02
C SER A 27 0.74 -0.94 45.85
N GLN A 28 0.54 -0.60 47.13
CA GLN A 28 1.57 -0.60 48.15
C GLN A 28 1.83 -2.01 48.67
N ASN A 29 3.08 -2.28 48.88
CA ASN A 29 3.77 -3.11 49.92
C ASN A 29 2.99 -4.14 50.70
N SER A 30 3.49 -5.36 50.68
CA SER A 30 3.82 -6.14 51.87
C SER A 30 4.76 -7.31 51.55
N THR A 31 5.99 -7.27 52.12
CA THR A 31 6.84 -8.45 52.41
C THR A 31 6.45 -9.04 53.76
N PRO A 32 6.71 -10.33 54.14
CA PRO A 32 8.08 -10.86 54.18
C PRO A 32 8.32 -12.36 53.88
N ASN A 33 9.53 -12.61 53.42
CA ASN A 33 10.44 -13.67 53.90
C ASN A 33 10.11 -15.16 53.67
N SER A 34 10.92 -15.86 52.90
CA SER A 34 11.74 -16.98 53.29
C SER A 34 12.39 -17.68 52.10
N GLY A 35 13.68 -17.73 52.09
CA GLY A 35 14.71 -18.43 51.44
C GLY A 35 14.43 -19.70 50.58
N ALA A 36 14.93 -19.66 49.36
CA ALA A 36 15.56 -20.79 48.68
C ALA A 36 16.42 -20.21 47.56
N GLY A 37 17.73 -20.48 47.60
CA GLY A 37 18.66 -20.02 46.59
C GLY A 37 18.37 -20.64 45.23
N LEU A 38 18.27 -19.80 44.24
CA LEU A 38 18.36 -20.19 42.83
C LEU A 38 19.50 -19.38 42.21
N ARG A 39 20.33 -20.11 41.50
CA ARG A 39 21.54 -19.65 40.82
C ARG A 39 21.23 -18.49 39.88
N ALA A 40 22.15 -17.54 39.86
CA ALA A 40 22.25 -16.53 38.83
C ALA A 40 22.16 -17.16 37.45
N GLY A 41 21.09 -16.89 36.72
CA GLY A 41 21.03 -17.09 35.29
C GLY A 41 21.90 -16.04 34.64
N GLU A 42 22.87 -16.50 33.84
CA GLU A 42 23.67 -15.63 33.01
C GLU A 42 22.78 -14.74 32.17
N ASP A 43 22.94 -13.43 32.29
CA ASP A 43 22.39 -12.44 31.37
C ASP A 43 22.85 -12.79 29.96
N SER A 44 21.95 -13.31 29.15
CA SER A 44 22.20 -13.38 27.72
C SER A 44 22.41 -11.95 27.22
N PRO A 45 23.49 -11.66 26.51
CA PRO A 45 23.71 -10.33 25.96
C PRO A 45 22.53 -9.97 25.04
N PRO A 46 22.12 -8.67 24.98
CA PRO A 46 21.11 -8.24 24.04
C PRO A 46 21.53 -8.69 22.64
N GLY A 47 20.63 -9.42 21.97
CA GLY A 47 20.90 -9.97 20.65
C GLY A 47 21.53 -8.91 19.76
N ASP A 48 22.62 -9.29 19.10
CA ASP A 48 23.30 -8.44 18.11
C ASP A 48 22.25 -7.91 17.12
N VAL A 49 21.92 -6.63 17.23
CA VAL A 49 21.27 -5.90 16.15
C VAL A 49 22.25 -5.94 15.00
N ALA A 50 21.93 -6.68 13.96
CA ALA A 50 22.79 -6.78 12.79
C ALA A 50 23.23 -5.36 12.40
N PRO A 51 24.51 -5.12 12.13
CA PRO A 51 25.00 -3.79 11.78
C PRO A 51 24.21 -3.31 10.57
N ILE A 52 23.48 -2.19 10.72
CA ILE A 52 22.78 -1.54 9.61
C ILE A 52 23.82 -1.38 8.51
N ASN A 53 23.53 -1.97 7.35
CA ASN A 53 24.43 -1.95 6.21
C ASN A 53 24.79 -0.49 5.87
N SER A 54 26.05 -0.18 5.64
CA SER A 54 26.51 1.17 5.32
C SER A 54 25.78 1.76 4.08
N ARG A 55 25.44 0.91 3.12
CA ARG A 55 24.69 1.29 1.92
C ARG A 55 23.25 1.68 2.21
N ASP A 56 22.58 0.94 3.08
CA ASP A 56 21.23 1.28 3.50
C ASP A 56 21.21 2.59 4.28
N ASN A 57 22.24 2.88 5.08
CA ASN A 57 22.38 4.17 5.76
C ASN A 57 22.57 5.31 4.77
N GLU A 58 23.42 5.14 3.76
CA GLU A 58 23.64 6.14 2.72
C GLU A 58 22.37 6.39 1.89
N LEU A 59 21.67 5.30 1.52
CA LEU A 59 20.39 5.37 0.81
C LEU A 59 19.32 6.04 1.66
N GLN A 60 19.21 5.69 2.94
CA GLN A 60 18.25 6.30 3.87
C GLN A 60 18.48 7.81 4.04
N GLN A 61 19.73 8.24 4.16
CA GLN A 61 20.07 9.65 4.26
C GLN A 61 19.75 10.41 2.95
N ALA A 62 20.07 9.82 1.81
CA ALA A 62 19.76 10.39 0.52
C ALA A 62 18.24 10.50 0.30
N LEU A 63 17.49 9.44 0.66
CA LEU A 63 16.04 9.42 0.57
C LEU A 63 15.40 10.48 1.46
N GLN A 64 15.89 10.65 2.72
CA GLN A 64 15.43 11.69 3.62
C GLN A 64 15.70 13.10 3.09
N ALA A 65 16.86 13.33 2.48
CA ALA A 65 17.20 14.61 1.86
C ALA A 65 16.27 14.91 0.67
N THR A 66 16.03 13.92 -0.18
CA THR A 66 15.11 14.01 -1.33
C THR A 66 13.69 14.35 -0.88
N VAL A 67 13.14 13.61 0.08
CA VAL A 67 11.78 13.87 0.60
C VAL A 67 11.68 15.26 1.22
N THR A 68 12.70 15.70 1.96
CA THR A 68 12.73 17.04 2.55
C THR A 68 12.71 18.13 1.47
N ASP A 69 13.47 17.94 0.39
CA ASP A 69 13.52 18.90 -0.71
C ASP A 69 12.23 18.94 -1.52
N LEU A 70 11.67 17.78 -1.84
CA LEU A 70 10.36 17.66 -2.52
C LEU A 70 9.25 18.32 -1.71
N SER A 71 9.17 18.02 -0.41
CA SER A 71 8.15 18.61 0.47
C SER A 71 8.23 20.12 0.52
N ARG A 72 9.45 20.67 0.57
CA ARG A 72 9.67 22.10 0.59
C ARG A 72 9.40 22.76 -0.77
N THR A 73 9.79 22.12 -1.86
CA THR A 73 9.73 22.70 -3.23
C THR A 73 8.30 22.71 -3.76
N HIS A 74 7.53 21.67 -3.44
CA HIS A 74 6.16 21.48 -3.91
C HIS A 74 5.09 21.83 -2.86
N GLU A 75 5.52 22.31 -1.69
CA GLU A 75 4.58 22.56 -0.57
C GLU A 75 3.66 21.37 -0.32
N ALA A 76 4.25 20.16 -0.18
CA ALA A 76 3.50 18.91 -0.09
C ALA A 76 4.05 18.03 1.04
N TYR A 77 3.20 17.15 1.56
CA TYR A 77 3.64 16.02 2.35
C TYR A 77 4.03 14.90 1.39
N VAL A 78 5.21 14.32 1.60
CA VAL A 78 5.76 13.28 0.72
C VAL A 78 6.23 12.10 1.57
N GLY A 79 5.92 10.90 1.13
CA GLY A 79 6.46 9.66 1.67
C GLY A 79 7.05 8.81 0.54
N ILE A 80 8.27 8.31 0.71
CA ILE A 80 8.90 7.40 -0.25
C ILE A 80 9.46 6.20 0.49
N ALA A 81 9.10 5.00 0.03
CA ALA A 81 9.69 3.75 0.45
C ALA A 81 10.47 3.10 -0.69
N VAL A 82 11.61 2.50 -0.36
CA VAL A 82 12.47 1.78 -1.31
C VAL A 82 12.99 0.51 -0.64
N MET A 83 13.10 -0.60 -1.36
CA MET A 83 13.72 -1.80 -0.83
C MET A 83 15.24 -1.64 -0.76
N GLY A 84 15.79 -1.62 0.46
CA GLY A 84 17.23 -1.69 0.75
C GLY A 84 17.74 -3.13 0.81
N GLU A 85 19.02 -3.31 1.14
CA GLU A 85 19.64 -4.64 1.33
C GLU A 85 19.07 -5.36 2.56
N GLY A 86 18.87 -4.61 3.65
CA GLY A 86 18.39 -5.15 4.93
C GLY A 86 16.86 -5.18 5.08
N GLY A 87 16.12 -4.53 4.18
CA GLY A 87 14.66 -4.40 4.24
C GLY A 87 14.18 -3.07 3.69
N PRO A 88 12.88 -2.75 3.86
CA PRO A 88 12.32 -1.48 3.43
C PRO A 88 12.96 -0.30 4.15
N LEU A 89 13.29 0.73 3.40
CA LEU A 89 13.71 2.04 3.89
C LEU A 89 12.59 3.04 3.59
N PHE A 90 12.32 3.95 4.51
CA PHE A 90 11.26 4.94 4.37
C PHE A 90 11.73 6.32 4.78
N ALA A 91 11.33 7.34 4.01
CA ALA A 91 11.49 8.73 4.37
C ALA A 91 10.14 9.47 4.25
N GLY A 92 9.92 10.43 5.13
CA GLY A 92 8.69 11.21 5.19
C GLY A 92 7.81 10.85 6.39
N ASN A 93 6.53 11.20 6.30
CA ASN A 93 5.55 11.00 7.38
C ASN A 93 4.23 10.35 6.91
N LEU A 94 4.21 9.81 5.70
CA LEU A 94 3.03 9.25 5.06
C LEU A 94 3.12 7.72 4.88
N ASP A 95 3.82 6.99 5.76
CA ASP A 95 3.99 5.54 5.58
C ASP A 95 2.63 4.81 5.58
N ASN A 96 1.74 5.12 6.53
CA ASN A 96 0.45 4.44 6.68
C ASN A 96 -0.70 5.30 6.17
N ARG A 97 -1.19 4.99 4.97
CA ARG A 97 -2.31 5.68 4.31
C ARG A 97 -3.19 4.67 3.57
N ALA A 98 -4.39 5.10 3.19
CA ALA A 98 -5.32 4.30 2.40
C ALA A 98 -4.66 3.73 1.14
N ALA A 99 -4.96 2.47 0.82
CA ALA A 99 -4.36 1.76 -0.32
C ALA A 99 -4.79 2.31 -1.67
N TRP A 100 -6.00 2.84 -1.73
CA TRP A 100 -6.66 3.22 -2.98
C TRP A 100 -6.55 2.11 -4.04
N SER A 101 -6.52 2.47 -5.30
CA SER A 101 -6.43 1.49 -6.38
C SER A 101 -5.14 0.66 -6.43
N THR A 102 -4.16 0.89 -5.54
CA THR A 102 -2.99 0.01 -5.46
C THR A 102 -3.34 -1.38 -4.96
N ILE A 103 -4.43 -1.53 -4.17
CA ILE A 103 -4.91 -2.83 -3.67
C ILE A 103 -5.41 -3.75 -4.80
N LYS A 104 -5.75 -3.20 -5.96
CA LYS A 104 -6.16 -3.99 -7.13
C LYS A 104 -5.09 -4.98 -7.59
N VAL A 105 -3.81 -4.69 -7.31
CA VAL A 105 -2.69 -5.57 -7.68
C VAL A 105 -2.77 -6.92 -6.97
N PRO A 106 -2.79 -7.00 -5.63
CA PRO A 106 -2.93 -8.30 -4.96
C PRO A 106 -4.30 -8.94 -5.17
N ILE A 107 -5.41 -8.18 -5.29
CA ILE A 107 -6.74 -8.74 -5.64
C ILE A 107 -6.68 -9.48 -6.97
N ALA A 108 -6.16 -8.85 -8.01
CA ALA A 108 -6.04 -9.44 -9.33
C ALA A 108 -5.14 -10.69 -9.34
N ALA A 109 -4.05 -10.65 -8.59
CA ALA A 109 -3.13 -11.78 -8.51
C ALA A 109 -3.70 -12.97 -7.72
N ALA A 110 -4.40 -12.71 -6.61
CA ALA A 110 -5.08 -13.75 -5.84
C ALA A 110 -6.21 -14.41 -6.64
N ALA A 111 -6.98 -13.63 -7.41
CA ALA A 111 -8.00 -14.14 -8.32
C ALA A 111 -7.38 -15.02 -9.41
N GLN A 112 -6.26 -14.60 -9.98
CA GLN A 112 -5.53 -15.39 -10.99
C GLN A 112 -4.95 -16.68 -10.38
N GLU A 113 -4.37 -16.64 -9.20
CA GLU A 113 -3.90 -17.83 -8.48
C GLU A 113 -5.03 -18.84 -8.26
N LYS A 114 -6.21 -18.36 -7.82
CA LYS A 114 -7.40 -19.19 -7.64
C LYS A 114 -7.78 -19.92 -8.92
N ALA A 115 -7.75 -19.24 -10.05
CA ALA A 115 -8.04 -19.86 -11.36
C ALA A 115 -6.98 -20.89 -11.76
N GLU A 116 -5.69 -20.57 -11.57
CA GLU A 116 -4.57 -21.48 -11.84
C GLU A 116 -4.62 -22.76 -10.99
N ALA A 117 -5.12 -22.66 -9.76
CA ALA A 117 -5.32 -23.80 -8.87
C ALA A 117 -6.49 -24.71 -9.29
N GLY A 118 -7.29 -24.30 -10.29
CA GLY A 118 -8.45 -25.06 -10.76
C GLY A 118 -9.59 -25.14 -9.74
N THR A 119 -9.63 -24.20 -8.78
CA THR A 119 -10.70 -24.06 -7.79
C THR A 119 -11.89 -23.29 -8.37
N GLU A 120 -12.31 -23.69 -9.57
CA GLU A 120 -13.45 -23.05 -10.22
C GLU A 120 -14.77 -23.42 -9.52
N ARG A 121 -15.66 -22.46 -9.41
CA ARG A 121 -17.04 -22.74 -9.00
C ARG A 121 -17.70 -23.65 -10.01
N SER A 122 -18.09 -24.82 -9.55
CA SER A 122 -18.76 -25.82 -10.38
C SER A 122 -20.17 -25.39 -10.85
N ASP A 123 -20.71 -24.29 -10.27
CA ASP A 123 -22.03 -23.74 -10.58
C ASP A 123 -22.00 -22.56 -11.59
N LEU A 124 -20.81 -22.06 -11.95
CA LEU A 124 -20.68 -21.07 -13.03
C LEU A 124 -20.74 -21.76 -14.39
N THR A 125 -21.59 -21.26 -15.25
CA THR A 125 -21.77 -21.79 -16.62
C THR A 125 -20.57 -21.45 -17.53
N GLU A 126 -19.89 -20.36 -17.26
CA GLU A 126 -18.66 -19.94 -17.93
C GLU A 126 -17.74 -19.21 -16.91
N PRO A 127 -16.41 -19.48 -16.90
CA PRO A 127 -15.47 -18.72 -16.08
C PRO A 127 -15.40 -17.27 -16.59
N PRO A 128 -15.16 -16.29 -15.71
CA PRO A 128 -14.98 -14.90 -16.13
C PRO A 128 -13.74 -14.73 -17.02
N ASP A 129 -13.76 -13.74 -17.90
CA ASP A 129 -12.56 -13.34 -18.66
C ASP A 129 -11.56 -12.63 -17.71
N LEU A 130 -10.84 -13.43 -16.92
CA LEU A 130 -9.85 -12.89 -15.97
C LEU A 130 -8.79 -12.03 -16.65
N THR A 131 -8.40 -12.34 -17.89
CA THR A 131 -7.43 -11.52 -18.60
C THR A 131 -7.98 -10.13 -18.89
N GLY A 132 -9.22 -10.04 -19.36
CA GLY A 132 -9.91 -8.78 -19.60
C GLY A 132 -10.07 -7.98 -18.30
N LEU A 133 -10.56 -8.63 -17.23
CA LEU A 133 -10.75 -8.00 -15.93
C LEU A 133 -9.43 -7.50 -15.32
N ILE A 134 -8.37 -8.31 -15.35
CA ILE A 134 -7.04 -7.89 -14.86
C ILE A 134 -6.52 -6.69 -15.64
N ASN A 135 -6.66 -6.71 -16.96
CA ASN A 135 -6.21 -5.59 -17.78
C ASN A 135 -7.00 -4.31 -17.44
N ALA A 136 -8.32 -4.36 -17.39
CA ALA A 136 -9.15 -3.20 -17.05
C ALA A 136 -8.86 -2.68 -15.64
N ALA A 137 -8.85 -3.55 -14.63
CA ALA A 137 -8.58 -3.17 -13.24
C ALA A 137 -7.19 -2.54 -13.04
N ILE A 138 -6.18 -3.01 -13.77
CA ILE A 138 -4.80 -2.57 -13.58
C ILE A 138 -4.43 -1.43 -14.51
N GLN A 139 -4.72 -1.54 -15.81
CA GLN A 139 -4.31 -0.55 -16.82
C GLN A 139 -5.16 0.72 -16.76
N ASP A 140 -6.48 0.55 -16.66
CA ASP A 140 -7.45 1.64 -16.69
C ASP A 140 -7.94 2.04 -15.29
N SER A 141 -7.49 1.31 -14.27
CA SER A 141 -7.95 1.49 -12.88
C SER A 141 -9.47 1.30 -12.71
N ASP A 142 -10.08 0.46 -13.54
CA ASP A 142 -11.50 0.20 -13.56
C ASP A 142 -11.98 -0.42 -12.24
N ASN A 143 -13.00 0.18 -11.62
CA ASN A 143 -13.53 -0.25 -10.34
C ASN A 143 -14.47 -1.44 -10.49
N ASP A 144 -15.27 -1.48 -11.56
CA ASP A 144 -16.20 -2.57 -11.80
C ASP A 144 -15.45 -3.88 -12.08
N ALA A 145 -14.39 -3.81 -12.90
CA ALA A 145 -13.51 -4.96 -13.14
C ALA A 145 -12.83 -5.45 -11.85
N ALA A 146 -12.41 -4.55 -10.99
CA ALA A 146 -11.83 -4.93 -9.70
C ALA A 146 -12.86 -5.57 -8.76
N LEU A 147 -14.10 -5.10 -8.77
CA LEU A 147 -15.20 -5.68 -8.01
C LEU A 147 -15.57 -7.08 -8.52
N GLU A 148 -15.54 -7.30 -9.84
CA GLU A 148 -15.74 -8.63 -10.42
C GLU A 148 -14.61 -9.60 -10.01
N LEU A 149 -13.34 -9.15 -10.01
CA LEU A 149 -12.21 -9.94 -9.52
C LEU A 149 -12.36 -10.28 -8.03
N TRP A 150 -12.80 -9.33 -7.22
CA TRP A 150 -13.09 -9.53 -5.80
C TRP A 150 -14.22 -10.55 -5.60
N SER A 151 -15.33 -10.40 -6.31
CA SER A 151 -16.45 -11.33 -6.25
C SER A 151 -16.03 -12.75 -6.68
N TYR A 152 -15.21 -12.87 -7.73
CA TYR A 152 -14.65 -14.15 -8.15
C TYR A 152 -13.74 -14.75 -7.07
N LEU A 153 -12.88 -13.93 -6.44
CA LEU A 153 -11.97 -14.38 -5.39
C LEU A 153 -12.72 -14.98 -4.20
N GLY A 154 -13.81 -14.35 -3.76
CA GLY A 154 -14.63 -14.75 -2.60
C GLY A 154 -15.85 -15.61 -2.93
N ASP A 155 -16.00 -16.10 -4.16
CA ASP A 155 -17.21 -16.83 -4.58
C ASP A 155 -18.51 -16.07 -4.32
N GLY A 156 -18.48 -14.75 -4.46
CA GLY A 156 -19.59 -13.83 -4.19
C GLY A 156 -19.76 -13.45 -2.71
N SER A 157 -18.82 -13.84 -1.84
CA SER A 157 -18.77 -13.45 -0.43
C SER A 157 -17.61 -12.48 -0.20
N ASP A 158 -17.90 -11.31 0.37
CA ASP A 158 -16.87 -10.32 0.72
C ASP A 158 -15.95 -10.84 1.84
N GLU A 159 -16.49 -11.59 2.81
CA GLU A 159 -15.71 -12.21 3.89
C GLU A 159 -14.67 -13.19 3.32
N LEU A 160 -15.10 -14.10 2.43
CA LEU A 160 -14.19 -15.06 1.80
C LEU A 160 -13.16 -14.37 0.88
N ALA A 161 -13.56 -13.29 0.21
CA ALA A 161 -12.63 -12.50 -0.60
C ALA A 161 -11.57 -11.83 0.26
N ALA A 162 -11.95 -11.24 1.40
CA ALA A 162 -11.03 -10.62 2.35
C ALA A 162 -10.07 -11.65 2.95
N GLU A 163 -10.57 -12.81 3.38
CA GLU A 163 -9.72 -13.91 3.87
C GLU A 163 -8.72 -14.38 2.80
N ALA A 164 -9.17 -14.59 1.58
CA ALA A 164 -8.31 -15.04 0.48
C ALA A 164 -7.25 -13.99 0.12
N LEU A 165 -7.60 -12.69 0.11
CA LEU A 165 -6.67 -11.60 -0.11
C LEU A 165 -5.65 -11.50 1.03
N GLN A 166 -6.08 -11.60 2.28
CA GLN A 166 -5.22 -11.58 3.46
C GLN A 166 -4.22 -12.74 3.44
N ASP A 167 -4.67 -13.95 3.12
CA ASP A 167 -3.82 -15.12 2.97
C ASP A 167 -2.81 -14.94 1.83
N TYR A 168 -3.21 -14.34 0.71
CA TYR A 168 -2.31 -14.03 -0.39
C TYR A 168 -1.24 -13.03 0.03
N LEU A 169 -1.61 -11.94 0.67
CA LEU A 169 -0.70 -10.92 1.17
C LEU A 169 0.28 -11.50 2.20
N ALA A 170 -0.20 -12.28 3.17
CA ALA A 170 0.65 -12.92 4.17
C ALA A 170 1.71 -13.84 3.55
N ARG A 171 1.35 -14.62 2.52
CA ARG A 171 2.29 -15.49 1.80
C ARG A 171 3.28 -14.72 0.94
N THR A 172 2.94 -13.50 0.54
CA THR A 172 3.82 -12.60 -0.24
C THR A 172 4.62 -11.65 0.64
N GLY A 173 4.58 -11.83 1.98
CA GLY A 173 5.43 -11.10 2.93
C GLY A 173 4.78 -9.86 3.54
N ASP A 174 3.46 -9.69 3.37
CA ASP A 174 2.71 -8.55 3.90
C ASP A 174 1.45 -9.02 4.67
N PRO A 175 1.58 -9.38 5.95
CA PRO A 175 0.47 -9.89 6.75
C PRO A 175 -0.44 -8.76 7.28
N ILE A 176 -0.95 -7.89 6.40
CA ILE A 176 -1.94 -6.89 6.82
C ILE A 176 -3.29 -7.54 7.04
N GLU A 177 -4.06 -7.00 7.98
CA GLU A 177 -5.46 -7.35 8.15
C GLU A 177 -6.29 -6.70 7.05
N VAL A 178 -7.11 -7.51 6.37
CA VAL A 178 -8.02 -7.05 5.32
C VAL A 178 -9.44 -7.07 5.91
N PRO A 179 -10.01 -5.91 6.26
CA PRO A 179 -11.37 -5.88 6.77
C PRO A 179 -12.36 -6.22 5.65
N TYR A 180 -13.45 -6.90 6.03
CA TYR A 180 -14.55 -7.24 5.11
C TYR A 180 -15.86 -6.49 5.42
N GLU A 181 -15.86 -5.68 6.48
CA GLU A 181 -17.02 -4.91 6.95
C GLU A 181 -17.29 -3.64 6.12
N TYR A 182 -16.75 -3.57 4.91
CA TYR A 182 -17.05 -2.50 3.99
C TYR A 182 -18.46 -2.69 3.41
N GLU A 183 -19.13 -1.57 3.11
CA GLU A 183 -20.43 -1.61 2.46
C GLU A 183 -20.35 -2.47 1.20
N ALA A 184 -21.04 -3.62 1.23
CA ALA A 184 -20.98 -4.61 0.16
C ALA A 184 -21.29 -3.98 -1.21
N GLY A 185 -20.41 -4.18 -2.17
CA GLY A 185 -20.57 -3.73 -3.55
C GLY A 185 -20.01 -2.35 -3.88
N VAL A 186 -19.29 -1.70 -2.96
CA VAL A 186 -18.58 -0.44 -3.23
C VAL A 186 -17.09 -0.68 -3.19
N PHE A 187 -16.42 -0.58 -4.33
CA PHE A 187 -14.97 -0.83 -4.45
C PHE A 187 -14.13 0.19 -3.67
N GLU A 188 -14.61 1.43 -3.54
CA GLU A 188 -13.96 2.46 -2.72
C GLU A 188 -13.70 1.96 -1.29
N GLY A 189 -14.57 1.07 -0.74
CA GLY A 189 -14.32 0.43 0.55
C GLY A 189 -13.02 -0.37 0.63
N PHE A 190 -12.58 -1.04 -0.44
CA PHE A 190 -11.28 -1.72 -0.46
C PHE A 190 -10.12 -0.74 -0.53
N GLY A 191 -10.32 0.40 -1.20
CA GLY A 191 -9.33 1.46 -1.30
C GLY A 191 -8.96 2.07 0.04
N ASP A 192 -9.89 2.06 1.01
CA ASP A 192 -9.69 2.64 2.34
C ASP A 192 -8.82 1.79 3.27
N ILE A 193 -8.48 0.55 2.89
CA ILE A 193 -7.59 -0.31 3.67
C ILE A 193 -6.26 0.42 3.92
N PRO A 194 -5.84 0.64 5.19
CA PRO A 194 -4.54 1.24 5.46
C PRO A 194 -3.42 0.30 5.00
N TRP A 195 -2.60 0.77 4.08
CA TRP A 195 -1.48 -0.02 3.57
C TRP A 195 -0.18 0.79 3.60
N ARG A 196 0.73 0.40 4.48
CA ARG A 196 2.02 1.07 4.63
C ARG A 196 2.83 1.02 3.35
N ALA A 197 3.50 2.12 3.02
CA ALA A 197 4.42 2.16 1.89
C ALA A 197 5.57 1.15 2.05
N THR A 198 6.05 0.94 3.27
CA THR A 198 7.05 -0.08 3.62
C THR A 198 6.54 -1.50 3.35
N ASN A 199 5.28 -1.80 3.70
CA ASN A 199 4.67 -3.09 3.42
C ASN A 199 4.46 -3.32 1.92
N GLN A 200 4.06 -2.28 1.17
CA GLN A 200 3.96 -2.37 -0.29
C GLN A 200 5.29 -2.73 -0.96
N VAL A 201 6.38 -2.18 -0.44
CA VAL A 201 7.73 -2.48 -0.94
C VAL A 201 8.14 -3.93 -0.60
N GLU A 202 7.79 -4.44 0.59
CA GLU A 202 8.01 -5.86 0.94
C GLU A 202 7.18 -6.81 0.09
N PHE A 203 5.90 -6.52 -0.09
CA PHE A 203 5.03 -7.24 -1.01
C PHE A 203 5.63 -7.28 -2.42
N LEU A 204 6.01 -6.13 -2.97
CA LEU A 204 6.59 -6.04 -4.32
C LEU A 204 7.93 -6.78 -4.45
N ALA A 205 8.70 -6.92 -3.38
CA ALA A 205 9.96 -7.68 -3.41
C ALA A 205 9.75 -9.19 -3.65
N ASN A 206 8.62 -9.72 -3.20
CA ASN A 206 8.26 -11.13 -3.34
C ASN A 206 7.27 -11.38 -4.50
N PHE A 207 6.51 -10.36 -4.87
CA PHE A 207 5.42 -10.43 -5.83
C PHE A 207 5.82 -11.02 -7.20
N PRO A 208 6.97 -10.69 -7.83
CA PRO A 208 7.34 -11.27 -9.12
C PRO A 208 7.37 -12.80 -9.15
N CYS A 209 7.57 -13.44 -7.99
CA CYS A 209 7.65 -14.89 -7.85
C CYS A 209 6.36 -15.51 -7.30
N ALA A 210 5.37 -14.71 -6.97
CA ALA A 210 4.12 -15.17 -6.41
C ALA A 210 3.23 -15.82 -7.48
N PRO A 211 2.46 -16.86 -7.13
CA PRO A 211 1.43 -17.40 -8.01
C PRO A 211 0.47 -16.30 -8.48
N GLY A 212 -0.03 -16.38 -9.70
CA GLY A 212 -0.94 -15.39 -10.27
C GLY A 212 -0.32 -14.04 -10.65
N ALA A 213 0.95 -13.76 -10.30
CA ALA A 213 1.58 -12.46 -10.52
C ALA A 213 1.87 -12.12 -12.00
N ALA A 214 2.15 -13.11 -12.83
CA ALA A 214 2.65 -12.87 -14.19
C ALA A 214 1.72 -12.01 -15.07
N PRO A 215 0.41 -12.27 -15.20
CA PRO A 215 -0.49 -11.45 -16.00
C PRO A 215 -0.66 -10.04 -15.39
N VAL A 216 -0.66 -9.91 -14.06
CA VAL A 216 -0.77 -8.62 -13.37
C VAL A 216 0.47 -7.76 -13.63
N LEU A 217 1.66 -8.33 -13.53
CA LEU A 217 2.92 -7.65 -13.87
C LEU A 217 2.98 -7.23 -15.35
N ALA A 218 2.38 -8.02 -16.23
CA ALA A 218 2.26 -7.66 -17.64
C ALA A 218 1.29 -6.48 -17.83
N ALA A 219 0.20 -6.43 -17.08
CA ALA A 219 -0.75 -5.30 -17.10
C ALA A 219 -0.11 -4.03 -16.49
N MET A 220 0.60 -4.12 -15.35
CA MET A 220 1.32 -3.02 -14.70
C MET A 220 2.37 -2.34 -15.60
N ARG A 221 2.82 -3.02 -16.65
CA ARG A 221 3.73 -2.46 -17.65
C ARG A 221 3.01 -1.64 -18.73
N ARG A 222 1.69 -1.73 -18.81
CA ARG A 222 0.87 -1.16 -19.90
C ARG A 222 -0.24 -0.28 -19.33
N ILE A 223 0.07 0.47 -18.29
CA ILE A 223 -0.86 1.44 -17.71
C ILE A 223 -1.31 2.43 -18.79
N ASN A 224 -2.59 2.79 -18.77
CA ASN A 224 -3.18 3.79 -19.65
C ASN A 224 -2.34 5.07 -19.61
N PRO A 225 -1.98 5.66 -20.77
CA PRO A 225 -1.19 6.89 -20.82
C PRO A 225 -1.75 8.05 -19.97
N GLU A 226 -3.05 8.15 -19.81
CA GLU A 226 -3.70 9.15 -18.95
C GLU A 226 -3.37 8.99 -17.46
N HIS A 227 -2.99 7.77 -17.04
CA HIS A 227 -2.60 7.45 -15.66
C HIS A 227 -1.07 7.24 -15.52
N SER A 228 -0.30 7.54 -16.57
CA SER A 228 1.13 7.19 -16.65
C SER A 228 2.04 8.30 -16.15
N HIS A 229 1.74 8.84 -14.96
CA HIS A 229 2.55 9.79 -14.22
C HIS A 229 3.53 9.10 -13.27
N GLY A 230 4.43 9.84 -12.65
CA GLY A 230 5.35 9.37 -11.63
C GLY A 230 6.21 8.22 -12.13
N LEU A 231 6.03 7.04 -11.54
CA LEU A 231 6.75 5.82 -11.95
C LEU A 231 6.50 5.46 -13.41
N GLY A 232 5.38 5.88 -14.00
CA GLY A 232 5.05 5.67 -15.40
C GLY A 232 5.95 6.42 -16.37
N THR A 233 6.62 7.47 -15.94
CA THR A 233 7.61 8.20 -16.73
C THR A 233 8.94 7.45 -16.88
N LEU A 234 9.17 6.41 -16.06
CA LEU A 234 10.41 5.64 -16.03
C LEU A 234 10.36 4.47 -17.01
N PRO A 235 11.28 4.38 -17.97
CA PRO A 235 11.25 3.34 -18.98
C PRO A 235 11.26 1.93 -18.40
N GLY A 236 10.23 1.14 -18.72
CA GLY A 236 10.12 -0.25 -18.32
C GLY A 236 9.65 -0.50 -16.88
N ALA A 237 9.26 0.54 -16.17
CA ALA A 237 8.61 0.40 -14.87
C ALA A 237 7.32 -0.42 -14.98
N ARG A 238 6.99 -1.10 -13.88
CA ARG A 238 5.72 -1.80 -13.66
C ARG A 238 5.11 -1.20 -12.41
N PHE A 239 3.96 -0.57 -12.52
CA PHE A 239 3.42 0.17 -11.39
C PHE A 239 1.90 0.16 -11.37
N LYS A 240 1.33 0.58 -10.25
CA LYS A 240 -0.09 0.89 -10.09
C LYS A 240 -0.24 2.17 -9.29
N GLY A 241 -1.04 3.08 -9.79
CA GLY A 241 -1.48 4.27 -9.07
C GLY A 241 -2.75 4.04 -8.27
N GLY A 242 -2.97 4.92 -7.28
CA GLY A 242 -4.19 5.04 -6.52
C GLY A 242 -4.32 6.46 -5.99
N TRP A 243 -5.51 7.03 -6.01
CA TRP A 243 -5.75 8.40 -5.60
C TRP A 243 -7.19 8.63 -5.16
N GLY A 244 -7.39 9.66 -4.40
CA GLY A 244 -8.70 10.11 -3.95
C GLY A 244 -8.62 11.06 -2.77
N GLU A 245 -9.80 11.48 -2.33
CA GLU A 245 -9.97 12.32 -1.16
C GLU A 245 -10.04 11.45 0.10
N GLU A 246 -9.16 11.72 1.06
CA GLU A 246 -9.14 11.06 2.36
C GLU A 246 -10.26 11.61 3.26
N PHE A 247 -10.57 10.90 4.37
CA PHE A 247 -11.64 11.30 5.31
C PHE A 247 -11.46 12.71 5.93
N ASP A 248 -10.23 13.22 5.95
CA ASP A 248 -9.91 14.56 6.44
C ASP A 248 -10.04 15.66 5.36
N GLY A 249 -10.48 15.30 4.14
CA GLY A 249 -10.66 16.19 3.01
C GLY A 249 -9.36 16.48 2.26
N THR A 250 -8.25 15.84 2.61
CA THR A 250 -7.00 15.95 1.85
C THR A 250 -7.03 15.04 0.63
N PHE A 251 -6.44 15.47 -0.48
CA PHE A 251 -6.30 14.63 -1.67
C PHE A 251 -4.96 13.91 -1.65
N LEU A 252 -5.01 12.58 -1.72
CA LEU A 252 -3.83 11.73 -1.75
C LEU A 252 -3.64 11.14 -3.14
N TYR A 253 -2.40 11.16 -3.64
CA TYR A 253 -1.96 10.36 -4.77
C TYR A 253 -0.83 9.43 -4.33
N ARG A 254 -0.92 8.16 -4.68
CA ARG A 254 0.12 7.18 -4.38
C ARG A 254 0.42 6.28 -5.55
N GLN A 255 1.61 5.73 -5.56
CA GLN A 255 2.02 4.70 -6.50
C GLN A 255 2.86 3.66 -5.79
N MET A 256 2.73 2.42 -6.21
CA MET A 256 3.70 1.36 -5.90
C MET A 256 4.16 0.70 -7.18
N GLY A 257 5.44 0.28 -7.24
CA GLY A 257 5.95 -0.32 -8.47
C GLY A 257 7.34 -0.92 -8.37
N LEU A 258 7.75 -1.46 -9.49
CA LEU A 258 9.01 -2.14 -9.74
C LEU A 258 9.77 -1.35 -10.80
N ILE A 259 10.88 -0.73 -10.42
CA ILE A 259 11.72 0.05 -11.33
C ILE A 259 12.85 -0.82 -11.84
N PRO A 260 13.04 -0.97 -13.17
CA PRO A 260 14.13 -1.75 -13.71
C PRO A 260 15.47 -1.10 -13.43
N VAL A 261 16.41 -1.88 -12.94
CA VAL A 261 17.79 -1.46 -12.70
C VAL A 261 18.78 -2.46 -13.28
N THR A 262 19.98 -2.00 -13.58
CA THR A 262 21.08 -2.88 -13.98
C THR A 262 22.18 -2.73 -12.95
N THR A 263 22.46 -3.78 -12.20
CA THR A 263 23.50 -3.81 -11.18
C THR A 263 24.47 -4.92 -11.48
N GLY A 264 25.75 -4.57 -11.65
CA GLY A 264 26.80 -5.56 -11.94
C GLY A 264 26.59 -6.33 -13.26
N GLY A 265 25.84 -5.78 -14.21
CA GLY A 265 25.49 -6.44 -15.48
C GLY A 265 24.25 -7.34 -15.43
N ALA A 266 23.67 -7.55 -14.24
CA ALA A 266 22.40 -8.23 -14.09
C ALA A 266 21.24 -7.22 -14.13
N GLN A 267 20.17 -7.57 -14.84
CA GLN A 267 18.92 -6.82 -14.81
C GLN A 267 18.02 -7.33 -13.69
N GLY A 268 17.35 -6.40 -13.02
CA GLY A 268 16.38 -6.72 -11.99
C GLY A 268 15.49 -5.53 -11.71
N TYR A 269 14.68 -5.62 -10.65
CA TYR A 269 13.71 -4.59 -10.29
C TYR A 269 13.89 -4.15 -8.84
N VAL A 270 13.82 -2.86 -8.59
CA VAL A 270 13.77 -2.30 -7.23
C VAL A 270 12.32 -1.95 -6.90
N PRO A 271 11.77 -2.54 -5.82
CA PRO A 271 10.48 -2.17 -5.28
C PRO A 271 10.50 -0.75 -4.72
N VAL A 272 9.49 0.05 -5.06
CA VAL A 272 9.31 1.41 -4.55
C VAL A 272 7.84 1.71 -4.28
N ALA A 273 7.58 2.64 -3.35
CA ALA A 273 6.29 3.25 -3.16
C ALA A 273 6.47 4.75 -2.94
N ILE A 274 5.56 5.56 -3.51
CA ILE A 274 5.52 7.01 -3.38
C ILE A 274 4.13 7.39 -2.90
N ILE A 275 4.05 8.33 -1.96
CA ILE A 275 2.79 8.92 -1.50
C ILE A 275 2.99 10.44 -1.47
N ALA A 276 2.02 11.17 -2.01
CA ALA A 276 2.01 12.63 -2.05
C ALA A 276 0.65 13.17 -1.63
N ILE A 277 0.65 14.16 -0.74
CA ILE A 277 -0.51 14.96 -0.35
C ILE A 277 -0.07 16.43 -0.51
N PRO A 278 -0.58 17.17 -1.50
CA PRO A 278 -0.30 18.60 -1.62
C PRO A 278 -0.75 19.33 -0.35
N ALA A 279 0.02 20.33 0.08
CA ALA A 279 -0.46 21.24 1.11
C ALA A 279 -1.68 21.97 0.57
N GLU A 280 -2.69 22.15 1.41
CA GLU A 280 -4.02 22.64 1.04
C GLU A 280 -3.97 23.77 0.01
N SER A 281 -4.43 23.48 -1.20
CA SER A 281 -4.81 24.52 -2.13
C SER A 281 -6.29 24.82 -1.87
N THR A 282 -6.62 26.06 -1.62
CA THR A 282 -8.01 26.56 -1.51
C THR A 282 -8.74 26.55 -2.87
N GLU A 283 -8.13 25.98 -3.89
CA GLU A 283 -8.61 25.91 -5.25
C GLU A 283 -9.28 24.55 -5.52
N SER A 284 -9.76 24.32 -6.72
CA SER A 284 -10.55 23.13 -7.07
C SER A 284 -9.81 21.80 -6.87
N THR A 285 -10.55 20.70 -6.71
CA THR A 285 -10.02 19.32 -6.65
C THR A 285 -9.09 19.01 -7.83
N GLU A 286 -9.39 19.51 -9.03
CA GLU A 286 -8.57 19.36 -10.24
C GLU A 286 -7.16 19.95 -10.08
N ASN A 287 -7.04 21.13 -9.47
CA ASN A 287 -5.75 21.76 -9.21
C ASN A 287 -4.95 20.98 -8.14
N THR A 288 -5.65 20.41 -7.17
CA THR A 288 -5.02 19.59 -6.11
C THR A 288 -4.51 18.27 -6.69
N GLU A 289 -5.26 17.62 -7.57
CA GLU A 289 -4.81 16.42 -8.28
C GLU A 289 -3.57 16.73 -9.14
N ALA A 290 -3.62 17.81 -9.93
CA ALA A 290 -2.46 18.21 -10.75
C ALA A 290 -1.22 18.47 -9.90
N ALA A 291 -1.36 19.14 -8.75
CA ALA A 291 -0.26 19.35 -7.82
C ALA A 291 0.30 18.03 -7.25
N ALA A 292 -0.56 17.05 -6.93
CA ALA A 292 -0.11 15.73 -6.49
C ALA A 292 0.65 14.98 -7.59
N LEU A 293 0.20 15.08 -8.84
CA LEU A 293 0.88 14.50 -10.00
C LEU A 293 2.28 15.11 -10.21
N ASP A 294 2.42 16.43 -10.09
CA ASP A 294 3.72 17.10 -10.18
C ASP A 294 4.70 16.59 -9.11
N VAL A 295 4.21 16.33 -7.89
CA VAL A 295 5.03 15.79 -6.80
C VAL A 295 5.51 14.37 -7.12
N VAL A 296 4.61 13.49 -7.57
CA VAL A 296 5.00 12.10 -7.87
C VAL A 296 5.91 12.01 -9.11
N ASP A 297 5.75 12.89 -10.09
CA ASP A 297 6.65 13.00 -11.24
C ASP A 297 8.04 13.43 -10.80
N ALA A 298 8.14 14.44 -9.94
CA ALA A 298 9.41 14.89 -9.38
C ALA A 298 10.06 13.80 -8.50
N ALA A 299 9.28 13.10 -7.66
CA ALA A 299 9.77 12.01 -6.84
C ALA A 299 10.33 10.86 -7.69
N ALA A 300 9.64 10.48 -8.77
CA ALA A 300 10.12 9.45 -9.69
C ALA A 300 11.43 9.85 -10.39
N ALA A 301 11.56 11.11 -10.79
CA ALA A 301 12.79 11.61 -11.39
C ALA A 301 13.98 11.52 -10.42
N GLU A 302 13.80 11.90 -9.15
CA GLU A 302 14.82 11.79 -8.11
C GLU A 302 15.22 10.34 -7.81
N LEU A 303 14.27 9.42 -7.81
CA LEU A 303 14.52 7.99 -7.61
C LEU A 303 15.52 7.42 -8.61
N THR A 304 15.57 7.91 -9.85
CA THR A 304 16.53 7.46 -10.85
C THR A 304 17.99 7.67 -10.42
N SER A 305 18.24 8.69 -9.59
CA SER A 305 19.57 8.98 -9.04
C SER A 305 19.91 8.13 -7.81
N LEU A 306 18.88 7.67 -7.08
CA LEU A 306 19.01 6.91 -5.83
C LEU A 306 19.13 5.40 -6.06
N LEU A 307 18.36 4.86 -7.01
CA LEU A 307 18.22 3.42 -7.24
C LEU A 307 19.53 2.68 -7.58
N PRO A 308 20.50 3.26 -8.31
CA PRO A 308 21.79 2.59 -8.55
C PRO A 308 22.57 2.26 -7.27
N ARG A 309 22.17 2.84 -6.13
CA ARG A 309 22.78 2.58 -4.83
C ARG A 309 22.18 1.37 -4.12
N THR A 310 21.04 0.88 -4.58
CA THR A 310 20.39 -0.30 -4.02
C THR A 310 20.99 -1.56 -4.63
N THR A 311 21.11 -2.61 -3.83
CA THR A 311 21.65 -3.89 -4.30
C THR A 311 20.65 -5.01 -4.26
N ARG A 312 19.55 -4.87 -3.49
CA ARG A 312 18.50 -5.87 -3.44
C ARG A 312 17.52 -5.66 -4.61
N VAL A 313 17.45 -6.65 -5.45
CA VAL A 313 16.66 -6.65 -6.67
C VAL A 313 15.68 -7.80 -6.61
N ALA A 314 14.40 -7.53 -6.82
CA ALA A 314 13.40 -8.59 -6.97
C ALA A 314 13.64 -9.32 -8.31
N THR A 315 14.04 -10.58 -8.23
CA THR A 315 14.20 -11.47 -9.39
C THR A 315 13.53 -12.79 -9.08
N CYS A 316 12.75 -13.30 -10.03
CA CYS A 316 12.43 -14.72 -10.08
C CYS A 316 13.49 -15.39 -10.92
N GLY A 317 14.17 -16.38 -10.36
CA GLY A 317 15.17 -17.16 -11.05
C GLY A 317 14.58 -18.03 -12.17
#